data_67a6f663c9b61bcaacfaaddf9866465a
#
_entry.id   67a6f663c9b61bcaacfaaddf9866465a
#
_cell.length_a   1.000
_cell.length_b   1.000
_cell.length_c   1.000
_cell.angle_alpha   90.00
_cell.angle_beta   90.00
_cell.angle_gamma   90.00
#
_symmetry.space_group_name_H-M   'P 1'
#
loop_
_entity.id
_entity.type
_entity.pdbx_description
1 polymer ?
#
loop_
_entity_poly.entity_id
_entity_poly.type
_entity_poly.pdbx_seq_one_letter_code
_entity_poly.pdbx_strand_id
1 'polypeptide(L)'
;MIIKVVLIGDGGVGKTSIARAYLRKEFQYEYMPTIGVDFYKKRIKVHAETLGEIMITWHIWDFSGQPYWKEVRPVFYEGSQGALLVFDISNLNSYRDTLTWAGEFVRNAGKRPIILIGNKIDLRGKVDKCLTYGDGLRMAKNISENFNVDVSYVETSALLRVNIDKAFTELARSIFKCLSVMEIYL
;
A
#
# COMPACT_ATOMS: atom_id res chain seq x y z
N MET A 1 -15.78 5.59 11.51
CA MET A 1 -14.88 6.52 10.77
C MET A 1 -14.60 5.98 9.37
N ILE A 2 -14.53 6.85 8.34
CA ILE A 2 -14.12 6.48 6.98
C ILE A 2 -12.67 6.86 6.80
N ILE A 3 -11.86 5.94 6.27
CA ILE A 3 -10.45 6.15 5.96
C ILE A 3 -10.24 5.88 4.47
N LYS A 4 -9.86 6.91 3.72
CA LYS A 4 -9.48 6.81 2.31
C LYS A 4 -8.00 6.46 2.21
N VAL A 5 -7.69 5.37 1.50
CA VAL A 5 -6.33 4.95 1.20
C VAL A 5 -6.19 4.61 -0.28
N VAL A 6 -4.97 4.77 -0.78
CA VAL A 6 -4.64 4.50 -2.18
C VAL A 6 -3.61 3.38 -2.31
N LEU A 7 -3.77 2.54 -3.33
CA LEU A 7 -2.78 1.56 -3.77
C LEU A 7 -2.03 2.12 -4.97
N ILE A 8 -0.74 2.35 -4.83
CA ILE A 8 0.12 2.98 -5.85
C ILE A 8 1.35 2.12 -6.15
N GLY A 9 1.95 2.33 -7.31
CA GLY A 9 3.09 1.56 -7.83
C GLY A 9 2.86 1.12 -9.27
N ASP A 10 3.84 0.51 -9.90
CA ASP A 10 3.85 0.13 -11.31
C ASP A 10 2.75 -0.85 -11.71
N GLY A 11 2.55 -1.00 -13.02
CA GLY A 11 1.71 -2.06 -13.58
C GLY A 11 2.27 -3.44 -13.24
N GLY A 12 1.38 -4.40 -12.88
CA GLY A 12 1.76 -5.79 -12.65
C GLY A 12 2.44 -6.11 -11.32
N VAL A 13 2.69 -5.13 -10.42
CA VAL A 13 3.27 -5.39 -9.08
C VAL A 13 2.31 -6.08 -8.10
N GLY A 14 1.01 -6.10 -8.41
CA GLY A 14 -0.01 -6.82 -7.63
C GLY A 14 -0.87 -5.96 -6.71
N LYS A 15 -1.03 -4.66 -6.97
CA LYS A 15 -1.92 -3.76 -6.20
C LYS A 15 -3.34 -4.31 -6.08
N THR A 16 -3.97 -4.57 -7.21
CA THR A 16 -5.32 -5.17 -7.31
C THR A 16 -5.40 -6.52 -6.59
N SER A 17 -4.35 -7.35 -6.73
CA SER A 17 -4.29 -8.65 -6.05
C SER A 17 -4.24 -8.48 -4.53
N ILE A 18 -3.51 -7.47 -4.01
CA ILE A 18 -3.48 -7.13 -2.58
C ILE A 18 -4.87 -6.69 -2.10
N ALA A 19 -5.54 -5.78 -2.83
CA ALA A 19 -6.89 -5.33 -2.48
C ALA A 19 -7.88 -6.51 -2.44
N ARG A 20 -7.86 -7.36 -3.46
CA ARG A 20 -8.72 -8.57 -3.54
C ARG A 20 -8.42 -9.56 -2.41
N ALA A 21 -7.14 -9.82 -2.13
CA ALA A 21 -6.73 -10.70 -1.02
C ALA A 21 -7.21 -10.16 0.33
N TYR A 22 -7.11 -8.85 0.56
CA TYR A 22 -7.62 -8.20 1.76
C TYR A 22 -9.14 -8.31 1.90
N LEU A 23 -9.87 -8.26 0.79
CA LEU A 23 -11.32 -8.46 0.73
C LEU A 23 -11.75 -9.94 0.78
N ARG A 24 -10.80 -10.86 0.86
CA ARG A 24 -10.99 -12.31 0.82
C ARG A 24 -11.64 -12.82 -0.46
N LYS A 25 -11.43 -12.11 -1.59
CA LYS A 25 -11.84 -12.54 -2.93
C LYS A 25 -10.85 -13.55 -3.50
N GLU A 26 -11.27 -14.33 -4.49
CA GLU A 26 -10.40 -15.28 -5.18
C GLU A 26 -9.25 -14.58 -5.92
N PHE A 27 -8.09 -15.26 -5.95
CA PHE A 27 -6.92 -14.79 -6.69
C PHE A 27 -7.13 -15.03 -8.20
N GLN A 28 -6.78 -14.02 -9.01
CA GLN A 28 -6.78 -14.15 -10.47
C GLN A 28 -5.36 -14.46 -10.93
N TYR A 29 -5.19 -15.63 -11.57
CA TYR A 29 -3.90 -16.06 -12.10
C TYR A 29 -3.53 -15.35 -13.40
N GLU A 30 -4.52 -14.98 -14.20
CA GLU A 30 -4.29 -14.20 -15.42
C GLU A 30 -4.10 -12.72 -15.07
N TYR A 31 -3.03 -12.13 -15.62
CA TYR A 31 -2.80 -10.71 -15.47
C TYR A 31 -3.77 -9.94 -16.35
N MET A 32 -4.70 -9.25 -15.72
CA MET A 32 -5.57 -8.27 -16.37
C MET A 32 -5.20 -6.87 -15.89
N PRO A 33 -4.76 -5.97 -16.80
CA PRO A 33 -4.46 -4.59 -16.41
C PRO A 33 -5.69 -3.88 -15.86
N THR A 34 -5.54 -3.18 -14.74
CA THR A 34 -6.60 -2.30 -14.23
C THR A 34 -6.77 -1.14 -15.20
N ILE A 35 -8.01 -0.90 -15.63
CA ILE A 35 -8.35 0.24 -16.49
C ILE A 35 -8.91 1.34 -15.59
N GLY A 36 -8.16 2.43 -15.45
CA GLY A 36 -8.58 3.56 -14.60
C GLY A 36 -8.37 3.30 -13.12
N VAL A 37 -9.45 3.29 -12.36
CA VAL A 37 -9.46 3.19 -10.89
C VAL A 37 -10.56 2.25 -10.45
N ASP A 38 -10.19 1.26 -9.63
CA ASP A 38 -11.14 0.42 -8.91
C ASP A 38 -11.34 0.95 -7.48
N PHE A 39 -12.57 0.80 -6.98
CA PHE A 39 -12.94 1.24 -5.65
C PHE A 39 -13.48 0.08 -4.81
N TYR A 40 -12.93 -0.10 -3.60
CA TYR A 40 -13.36 -1.14 -2.67
C TYR A 40 -13.71 -0.56 -1.30
N LYS A 41 -14.67 -1.21 -0.62
CA LYS A 41 -15.04 -0.91 0.76
C LYS A 41 -14.85 -2.14 1.64
N LYS A 42 -14.27 -1.94 2.82
CA LYS A 42 -14.21 -2.97 3.87
C LYS A 42 -14.45 -2.34 5.23
N ARG A 43 -15.40 -2.89 6.00
CA ARG A 43 -15.60 -2.53 7.40
C ARG A 43 -14.82 -3.47 8.29
N ILE A 44 -14.14 -2.90 9.26
CA ILE A 44 -13.44 -3.64 10.31
C ILE A 44 -13.72 -3.00 11.66
N LYS A 45 -13.71 -3.83 12.70
CA LYS A 45 -13.68 -3.36 14.09
C LYS A 45 -12.23 -3.25 14.52
N VAL A 46 -11.88 -2.18 15.19
CA VAL A 46 -10.59 -1.98 15.83
C VAL A 46 -10.81 -1.59 17.28
N HIS A 47 -9.91 -2.00 18.15
CA HIS A 47 -9.94 -1.61 19.55
C HIS A 47 -8.93 -0.49 19.77
N ALA A 48 -9.42 0.69 20.20
CA ALA A 48 -8.57 1.82 20.55
C ALA A 48 -8.55 1.94 22.09
N GLU A 49 -7.36 2.08 22.68
CA GLU A 49 -7.18 2.06 24.15
C GLU A 49 -8.12 3.02 24.91
N THR A 50 -8.38 4.20 24.34
CA THR A 50 -9.17 5.24 25.02
C THR A 50 -10.60 5.37 24.51
N LEU A 51 -10.89 4.87 23.30
CA LEU A 51 -12.21 4.97 22.67
C LEU A 51 -12.97 3.65 22.67
N GLY A 52 -12.34 2.55 23.13
CA GLY A 52 -12.93 1.21 23.07
C GLY A 52 -13.05 0.70 21.64
N GLU A 53 -14.10 -0.04 21.33
CA GLU A 53 -14.36 -0.56 19.97
C GLU A 53 -14.82 0.56 19.04
N ILE A 54 -14.09 0.76 17.96
CA ILE A 54 -14.47 1.68 16.88
C ILE A 54 -14.63 0.93 15.55
N MET A 55 -15.58 1.39 14.75
CA MET A 55 -15.79 0.86 13.41
C MET A 55 -15.06 1.72 12.39
N ILE A 56 -14.11 1.12 11.65
CA ILE A 56 -13.43 1.74 10.52
C ILE A 56 -14.06 1.22 9.23
N THR A 57 -14.28 2.11 8.29
CA THR A 57 -14.61 1.76 6.91
C THR A 57 -13.46 2.18 6.01
N TRP A 58 -12.72 1.23 5.51
CA TRP A 58 -11.73 1.45 4.47
C TRP A 58 -12.41 1.81 3.15
N HIS A 59 -12.00 2.91 2.56
CA HIS A 59 -12.23 3.28 1.17
C HIS A 59 -10.90 3.10 0.43
N ILE A 60 -10.76 1.98 -0.27
CA ILE A 60 -9.52 1.58 -0.95
C ILE A 60 -9.65 1.93 -2.42
N TRP A 61 -8.74 2.76 -2.91
CA TRP A 61 -8.65 3.20 -4.29
C TRP A 61 -7.45 2.52 -4.96
N ASP A 62 -7.70 1.63 -5.91
CA ASP A 62 -6.68 0.87 -6.63
C ASP A 62 -6.47 1.48 -8.01
N PHE A 63 -5.34 2.12 -8.20
CA PHE A 63 -5.01 2.81 -9.45
C PHE A 63 -4.28 1.92 -10.43
N SER A 64 -4.61 2.12 -11.72
CA SER A 64 -3.78 1.61 -12.80
C SER A 64 -2.35 2.14 -12.68
N GLY A 65 -1.36 1.23 -12.67
CA GLY A 65 0.06 1.57 -12.70
C GLY A 65 0.57 1.97 -14.09
N GLN A 66 -0.31 2.06 -15.08
CA GLN A 66 0.05 2.37 -16.46
C GLN A 66 0.42 3.85 -16.61
N PRO A 67 1.48 4.19 -17.39
CA PRO A 67 1.99 5.57 -17.51
C PRO A 67 0.96 6.57 -18.03
N TYR A 68 0.07 6.18 -18.93
CA TYR A 68 -0.90 7.10 -19.54
C TYR A 68 -1.98 7.62 -18.55
N TRP A 69 -2.12 7.00 -17.38
CA TRP A 69 -3.00 7.51 -16.31
C TRP A 69 -2.34 8.56 -15.41
N LYS A 70 -1.08 8.90 -15.65
CA LYS A 70 -0.28 9.77 -14.78
C LYS A 70 -0.93 11.14 -14.56
N GLU A 71 -1.53 11.73 -15.60
CA GLU A 71 -2.12 13.07 -15.53
C GLU A 71 -3.42 13.13 -14.72
N VAL A 72 -4.17 12.03 -14.65
CA VAL A 72 -5.45 11.98 -13.93
C VAL A 72 -5.33 11.49 -12.50
N ARG A 73 -4.26 10.77 -12.15
CA ARG A 73 -4.05 10.23 -10.79
C ARG A 73 -4.07 11.28 -9.68
N PRO A 74 -3.50 12.50 -9.86
CA PRO A 74 -3.49 13.52 -8.81
C PRO A 74 -4.86 13.81 -8.19
N VAL A 75 -5.91 13.84 -8.98
CA VAL A 75 -7.30 14.08 -8.51
C VAL A 75 -7.75 13.03 -7.49
N PHE A 76 -7.26 11.80 -7.64
CA PHE A 76 -7.64 10.70 -6.75
C PHE A 76 -6.83 10.63 -5.46
N TYR A 77 -5.67 11.30 -5.39
CA TYR A 77 -4.87 11.39 -4.16
C TYR A 77 -5.47 12.34 -3.14
N GLU A 78 -6.26 13.31 -3.59
CA GLU A 78 -6.89 14.29 -2.71
C GLU A 78 -7.73 13.62 -1.63
N GLY A 79 -7.57 14.07 -0.38
CA GLY A 79 -8.27 13.52 0.79
C GLY A 79 -7.80 12.12 1.21
N SER A 80 -6.74 11.54 0.60
CA SER A 80 -6.17 10.27 1.06
C SER A 80 -5.44 10.46 2.38
N GLN A 81 -5.67 9.54 3.30
CA GLN A 81 -5.09 9.56 4.65
C GLN A 81 -3.84 8.69 4.75
N GLY A 82 -3.54 7.89 3.73
CA GLY A 82 -2.34 7.09 3.62
C GLY A 82 -2.26 6.33 2.31
N ALA A 83 -1.12 5.71 2.05
CA ALA A 83 -0.88 4.91 0.84
C ALA A 83 -0.25 3.55 1.15
N LEU A 84 -0.61 2.56 0.33
CA LEU A 84 0.11 1.31 0.17
C LEU A 84 0.91 1.42 -1.14
N LEU A 85 2.23 1.62 -1.04
CA LEU A 85 3.14 1.73 -2.17
C LEU A 85 3.76 0.38 -2.46
N VAL A 86 3.40 -0.20 -3.60
CA VAL A 86 3.70 -1.60 -3.91
C VAL A 86 4.77 -1.71 -4.99
N PHE A 87 5.76 -2.57 -4.75
CA PHE A 87 6.70 -3.05 -5.75
C PHE A 87 6.75 -4.58 -5.77
N ASP A 88 7.25 -5.15 -6.85
CA ASP A 88 7.49 -6.59 -7.00
C ASP A 88 8.94 -6.90 -6.64
N ILE A 89 9.18 -7.78 -5.67
CA ILE A 89 10.54 -8.13 -5.21
C ILE A 89 11.41 -8.75 -6.31
N SER A 90 10.82 -9.28 -7.37
CA SER A 90 11.53 -9.83 -8.53
C SER A 90 11.80 -8.79 -9.62
N ASN A 91 11.32 -7.54 -9.47
CA ASN A 91 11.43 -6.48 -10.48
C ASN A 91 12.14 -5.24 -9.92
N LEU A 92 13.43 -5.11 -10.28
CA LEU A 92 14.27 -4.00 -9.82
C LEU A 92 13.77 -2.62 -10.31
N ASN A 93 13.11 -2.53 -11.47
CA ASN A 93 12.59 -1.27 -11.97
C ASN A 93 11.43 -0.80 -11.10
N SER A 94 10.48 -1.68 -10.79
CA SER A 94 9.35 -1.33 -9.90
C SER A 94 9.82 -0.90 -8.50
N TYR A 95 10.94 -1.45 -8.01
CA TYR A 95 11.56 -1.03 -6.76
C TYR A 95 12.15 0.39 -6.87
N ARG A 96 12.87 0.70 -7.95
CA ARG A 96 13.44 2.05 -8.17
C ARG A 96 12.36 3.11 -8.33
N ASP A 97 11.28 2.76 -9.02
CA ASP A 97 10.17 3.68 -9.30
C ASP A 97 9.35 4.04 -8.06
N THR A 98 9.53 3.31 -6.94
CA THR A 98 8.89 3.65 -5.66
C THR A 98 9.17 5.07 -5.18
N LEU A 99 10.37 5.62 -5.44
CA LEU A 99 10.70 7.01 -5.12
C LEU A 99 9.84 8.00 -5.91
N THR A 100 9.63 7.73 -7.21
CA THR A 100 8.78 8.56 -8.07
C THR A 100 7.33 8.53 -7.60
N TRP A 101 6.81 7.33 -7.28
CA TRP A 101 5.47 7.15 -6.76
C TRP A 101 5.26 7.83 -5.42
N ALA A 102 6.20 7.71 -4.49
CA ALA A 102 6.14 8.38 -3.20
C ALA A 102 6.11 9.90 -3.37
N GLY A 103 6.98 10.45 -4.22
CA GLY A 103 7.01 11.88 -4.53
C GLY A 103 5.72 12.39 -5.18
N GLU A 104 5.11 11.61 -6.08
CA GLU A 104 3.82 11.93 -6.68
C GLU A 104 2.71 11.97 -5.61
N PHE A 105 2.66 10.95 -4.74
CA PHE A 105 1.70 10.88 -3.65
C PHE A 105 1.83 12.04 -2.68
N VAL A 106 3.04 12.31 -2.19
CA VAL A 106 3.28 13.37 -1.20
C VAL A 106 2.94 14.76 -1.75
N ARG A 107 3.23 15.02 -3.03
CA ARG A 107 2.86 16.32 -3.66
C ARG A 107 1.35 16.55 -3.72
N ASN A 108 0.55 15.48 -3.89
CA ASN A 108 -0.89 15.59 -4.14
C ASN A 108 -1.76 15.28 -2.92
N ALA A 109 -1.32 14.42 -2.00
CA ALA A 109 -2.04 14.04 -0.78
C ALA A 109 -1.50 14.74 0.48
N GLY A 110 -0.33 15.40 0.38
CA GLY A 110 0.41 15.93 1.53
C GLY A 110 1.22 14.84 2.25
N LYS A 111 1.82 15.20 3.37
CA LYS A 111 2.63 14.31 4.21
C LYS A 111 1.74 13.32 4.95
N ARG A 112 1.41 12.24 4.31
CA ARG A 112 0.60 11.14 4.85
C ARG A 112 1.44 9.88 4.96
N PRO A 113 1.15 8.97 5.91
CA PRO A 113 1.92 7.74 6.08
C PRO A 113 1.85 6.84 4.84
N ILE A 114 2.95 6.14 4.59
CA ILE A 114 3.11 5.19 3.49
C ILE A 114 3.54 3.85 4.08
N ILE A 115 2.87 2.77 3.68
CA ILE A 115 3.41 1.42 3.85
C ILE A 115 4.02 1.02 2.52
N LEU A 116 5.35 0.87 2.51
CA LEU A 116 6.08 0.29 1.39
C LEU A 116 5.90 -1.23 1.42
N ILE A 117 5.43 -1.80 0.32
CA ILE A 117 5.13 -3.23 0.22
C ILE A 117 6.03 -3.88 -0.83
N GLY A 118 6.88 -4.81 -0.39
CA GLY A 118 7.56 -5.77 -1.26
C GLY A 118 6.66 -6.98 -1.51
N ASN A 119 5.95 -6.99 -2.63
CA ASN A 119 5.01 -8.07 -2.95
C ASN A 119 5.67 -9.21 -3.73
N LYS A 120 4.97 -10.33 -3.83
CA LYS A 120 5.33 -11.56 -4.53
C LYS A 120 6.50 -12.32 -3.87
N ILE A 121 6.57 -12.33 -2.53
CA ILE A 121 7.62 -13.07 -1.80
C ILE A 121 7.57 -14.58 -2.05
N ASP A 122 6.47 -15.10 -2.56
CA ASP A 122 6.32 -16.48 -3.05
C ASP A 122 7.23 -16.82 -4.24
N LEU A 123 7.82 -15.83 -4.89
CA LEU A 123 8.81 -15.99 -5.97
C LEU A 123 10.24 -16.17 -5.43
N ARG A 124 10.50 -15.87 -4.14
CA ARG A 124 11.82 -16.01 -3.54
C ARG A 124 12.27 -17.48 -3.56
N GLY A 125 13.45 -17.71 -4.14
CA GLY A 125 13.96 -19.06 -4.38
C GLY A 125 13.40 -19.77 -5.62
N LYS A 126 12.47 -19.13 -6.36
CA LYS A 126 11.95 -19.65 -7.62
C LYS A 126 12.45 -18.87 -8.84
N VAL A 127 12.95 -17.66 -8.63
CA VAL A 127 13.56 -16.82 -9.68
C VAL A 127 14.98 -16.45 -9.23
N ASP A 128 15.87 -16.23 -10.19
CA ASP A 128 17.31 -16.06 -9.95
C ASP A 128 17.66 -14.87 -9.04
N LYS A 129 16.89 -13.79 -9.13
CA LYS A 129 17.16 -12.57 -8.37
C LYS A 129 15.87 -12.01 -7.77
N CYS A 130 15.85 -11.93 -6.44
CA CYS A 130 14.84 -11.19 -5.70
C CYS A 130 15.52 -10.18 -4.77
N LEU A 131 14.88 -9.04 -4.62
CA LEU A 131 15.25 -8.06 -3.60
C LEU A 131 15.09 -8.65 -2.21
N THR A 132 16.02 -8.33 -1.32
CA THR A 132 16.02 -8.80 0.05
C THR A 132 15.13 -7.93 0.94
N TYR A 133 14.81 -8.43 2.13
CA TYR A 133 14.13 -7.63 3.15
C TYR A 133 14.91 -6.35 3.49
N GLY A 134 16.25 -6.45 3.56
CA GLY A 134 17.13 -5.30 3.78
C GLY A 134 17.05 -4.23 2.68
N ASP A 135 16.84 -4.64 1.42
CA ASP A 135 16.63 -3.68 0.32
C ASP A 135 15.34 -2.87 0.55
N GLY A 136 14.25 -3.55 0.93
CA GLY A 136 12.99 -2.89 1.26
C GLY A 136 13.11 -1.90 2.42
N LEU A 137 13.81 -2.28 3.49
CA LEU A 137 14.07 -1.38 4.63
C LEU A 137 14.89 -0.14 4.21
N ARG A 138 15.93 -0.33 3.39
CA ARG A 138 16.72 0.81 2.88
C ARG A 138 15.87 1.76 2.04
N MET A 139 14.99 1.23 1.19
CA MET A 139 14.10 2.06 0.38
C MET A 139 13.08 2.80 1.25
N ALA A 140 12.47 2.15 2.25
CA ALA A 140 11.55 2.77 3.18
C ALA A 140 12.21 3.96 3.91
N LYS A 141 13.44 3.76 4.41
CA LYS A 141 14.24 4.81 5.03
C LYS A 141 14.52 5.97 4.04
N ASN A 142 14.93 5.63 2.82
CA ASN A 142 15.21 6.61 1.77
C ASN A 142 13.97 7.46 1.43
N ILE A 143 12.80 6.85 1.27
CA ILE A 143 11.54 7.56 1.04
C ILE A 143 11.21 8.48 2.23
N SER A 144 11.33 7.94 3.45
CA SER A 144 11.05 8.70 4.68
C SER A 144 11.92 9.95 4.80
N GLU A 145 13.22 9.83 4.55
CA GLU A 145 14.18 10.94 4.62
C GLU A 145 13.96 11.96 3.50
N ASN A 146 13.74 11.52 2.26
CA ASN A 146 13.55 12.44 1.12
C ASN A 146 12.26 13.26 1.20
N PHE A 147 11.18 12.68 1.71
CA PHE A 147 9.86 13.31 1.71
C PHE A 147 9.38 13.74 3.09
N ASN A 148 10.15 13.42 4.15
CA ASN A 148 9.80 13.69 5.55
C ASN A 148 8.38 13.20 5.88
N VAL A 149 8.16 11.89 5.65
CA VAL A 149 6.91 11.16 5.91
C VAL A 149 7.19 9.87 6.69
N ASP A 150 6.18 9.39 7.42
CA ASP A 150 6.27 8.09 8.11
C ASP A 150 6.17 6.97 7.07
N VAL A 151 7.17 6.08 7.03
CA VAL A 151 7.22 4.94 6.09
C VAL A 151 7.61 3.68 6.84
N SER A 152 6.73 2.69 6.82
CA SER A 152 7.00 1.33 7.29
C SER A 152 7.13 0.38 6.10
N TYR A 153 7.88 -0.71 6.27
CA TYR A 153 8.06 -1.75 5.25
C TYR A 153 7.42 -3.07 5.64
N VAL A 154 6.68 -3.67 4.71
CA VAL A 154 6.05 -4.98 4.88
C VAL A 154 6.27 -5.82 3.61
N GLU A 155 6.72 -7.06 3.77
CA GLU A 155 6.74 -8.04 2.68
C GLU A 155 5.43 -8.82 2.61
N THR A 156 4.90 -9.02 1.40
CA THR A 156 3.62 -9.70 1.18
C THR A 156 3.67 -10.73 0.06
N SER A 157 2.76 -11.69 0.12
CA SER A 157 2.33 -12.46 -1.04
C SER A 157 0.81 -12.35 -1.17
N ALA A 158 0.35 -11.67 -2.20
CA ALA A 158 -1.07 -11.62 -2.50
C ALA A 158 -1.61 -13.01 -2.91
N LEU A 159 -0.78 -13.81 -3.60
CA LEU A 159 -1.11 -15.18 -4.00
C LEU A 159 -1.34 -16.09 -2.78
N LEU A 160 -0.42 -16.07 -1.81
CA LEU A 160 -0.47 -16.90 -0.60
C LEU A 160 -1.21 -16.21 0.56
N ARG A 161 -1.67 -14.99 0.38
CA ARG A 161 -2.31 -14.14 1.41
C ARG A 161 -1.43 -13.89 2.65
N VAL A 162 -0.10 -13.89 2.45
CA VAL A 162 0.87 -13.63 3.53
C VAL A 162 0.96 -12.14 3.79
N ASN A 163 0.87 -11.74 5.07
CA ASN A 163 1.03 -10.38 5.58
C ASN A 163 0.09 -9.31 4.97
N ILE A 164 -1.00 -9.70 4.29
CA ILE A 164 -1.94 -8.74 3.70
C ILE A 164 -2.66 -7.95 4.79
N ASP A 165 -3.26 -8.63 5.77
CA ASP A 165 -3.93 -7.96 6.89
C ASP A 165 -2.93 -7.11 7.70
N LYS A 166 -1.67 -7.58 7.89
CA LYS A 166 -0.60 -6.82 8.55
C LYS A 166 -0.32 -5.48 7.87
N ALA A 167 -0.24 -5.44 6.54
CA ALA A 167 0.02 -4.19 5.82
C ALA A 167 -1.07 -3.13 6.08
N PHE A 168 -2.35 -3.53 6.06
CA PHE A 168 -3.46 -2.63 6.38
C PHE A 168 -3.51 -2.24 7.87
N THR A 169 -3.15 -3.17 8.77
CA THR A 169 -3.01 -2.90 10.20
C THR A 169 -1.95 -1.84 10.49
N GLU A 170 -0.76 -1.99 9.91
CA GLU A 170 0.32 -1.02 10.07
C GLU A 170 -0.07 0.34 9.49
N LEU A 171 -0.76 0.37 8.34
CA LEU A 171 -1.26 1.63 7.78
C LEU A 171 -2.27 2.31 8.73
N ALA A 172 -3.20 1.54 9.32
CA ALA A 172 -4.13 2.07 10.29
C ALA A 172 -3.38 2.70 11.48
N ARG A 173 -2.41 1.99 12.06
CA ARG A 173 -1.60 2.49 13.18
C ARG A 173 -0.91 3.81 12.84
N SER A 174 -0.24 3.88 11.68
CA SER A 174 0.44 5.11 11.23
C SER A 174 -0.55 6.26 11.00
N ILE A 175 -1.72 6.01 10.41
CA ILE A 175 -2.76 7.03 10.22
C ILE A 175 -3.26 7.56 11.57
N PHE A 176 -3.57 6.68 12.52
CA PHE A 176 -4.08 7.10 13.83
C PHE A 176 -3.02 7.86 14.63
N LYS A 177 -1.76 7.43 14.57
CA LYS A 177 -0.64 8.18 15.16
C LYS A 177 -0.54 9.61 14.60
N CYS A 178 -0.68 9.78 13.28
CA CYS A 178 -0.70 11.10 12.64
C CYS A 178 -1.89 11.98 13.04
N LEU A 179 -3.03 11.37 13.38
CA LEU A 179 -4.22 12.07 13.83
C LEU A 179 -4.18 12.43 15.32
N SER A 180 -3.06 12.13 16.03
CA SER A 180 -2.94 12.23 17.50
C SER A 180 -4.04 11.46 18.25
N VAL A 181 -4.65 10.49 17.61
CA VAL A 181 -5.66 9.59 18.15
C VAL A 181 -5.01 8.23 18.35
N MET A 182 -4.32 8.07 19.44
CA MET A 182 -3.98 6.85 20.19
C MET A 182 -3.56 5.56 19.50
N GLU A 183 -2.84 4.72 20.26
CA GLU A 183 -2.50 3.35 19.91
C GLU A 183 -3.75 2.51 19.67
N ILE A 184 -3.75 1.77 18.56
CA ILE A 184 -4.83 0.86 18.20
C ILE A 184 -4.29 -0.57 18.23
N TYR A 185 -5.05 -1.46 18.85
CA TYR A 185 -4.88 -2.90 18.76
C TYR A 185 -5.85 -3.48 17.73
N LEU A 186 -5.33 -4.22 16.77
CA LEU A 186 -6.07 -4.93 15.72
C LEU A 186 -5.91 -6.44 15.90
#